data_0d11ac2a25c530aec231bacfdcf173a9
#
_entry.id   0d11ac2a25c530aec231bacfdcf173a9
#
_cell.length_a   1.000
_cell.length_b   1.000
_cell.length_c   1.000
_cell.angle_alpha   90.00
_cell.angle_beta   90.00
_cell.angle_gamma   90.00
#
_symmetry.space_group_name_H-M   'P 1'
#
loop_
_entity.id
_entity.type
_entity.pdbx_description
1 polymer ?
#
loop_
_entity_poly.entity_id
_entity_poly.type
_entity_poly.pdbx_seq_one_letter_code
_entity_poly.pdbx_strand_id
1 'polypeptide(L)'
;MLHLLRDLFIIKRKGESFMSIRIGILGYGNLGRGVECAIRQNLDMELAVVFTRRNPEDVRILTETAKVCRVSEAEQWKDKIDVLILCGGSATDLPVQTPKYASLFNVVDSFDTHARIPEHFANVDEAAKQAGKLGIISVGWDPGMFSLNRMYANAILPEGSDYTFWGKGVSQGHSDALRRIEGVKNAKQYTIPVESALEAVRAGENPVLTTRQKHTRECFVVLEEGADAARIEKEIKEMPNYFADYDTTVHFISEEELLTQHGGIPHGGFVLRSGVTGWNRENRHLIEYRLKLDSNPEFTSSVIVAYARAAYRLAKEGQTGCRTVFDIAPAYLSPTTGEELRATML
;
A
#
# COMPACT_ATOMS: atom_id res chain seq x y z
N MET A 1 -9.12 19.32 -22.82
CA MET A 1 -8.64 20.21 -21.73
C MET A 1 -7.40 19.63 -21.01
N LEU A 2 -7.38 18.35 -20.61
CA LEU A 2 -6.19 17.73 -19.98
C LEU A 2 -4.96 17.67 -20.91
N HIS A 3 -5.11 17.40 -22.19
CA HIS A 3 -4.00 17.38 -23.15
C HIS A 3 -3.37 18.75 -23.35
N LEU A 4 -4.15 19.82 -23.41
CA LEU A 4 -3.65 21.20 -23.54
C LEU A 4 -2.88 21.67 -22.30
N LEU A 5 -3.29 21.25 -21.09
CA LEU A 5 -2.53 21.53 -19.85
C LEU A 5 -1.21 20.76 -19.80
N ARG A 6 -1.18 19.54 -20.34
CA ARG A 6 0.04 18.72 -20.48
C ARG A 6 1.04 19.38 -21.42
N ASP A 7 0.59 19.92 -22.55
CA ASP A 7 1.44 20.61 -23.51
C ASP A 7 1.94 21.97 -23.01
N LEU A 8 1.13 22.70 -22.25
CA LEU A 8 1.56 23.94 -21.58
C LEU A 8 2.58 23.68 -20.47
N PHE A 9 2.47 22.57 -19.73
CA PHE A 9 3.42 22.19 -18.69
C PHE A 9 4.77 21.76 -19.29
N ILE A 10 4.76 21.10 -20.45
CA ILE A 10 5.96 20.72 -21.23
C ILE A 10 6.64 21.96 -21.82
N ILE A 11 5.89 22.97 -22.29
CA ILE A 11 6.44 24.18 -22.88
C ILE A 11 7.09 25.09 -21.82
N LYS A 12 6.54 25.20 -20.62
CA LYS A 12 7.10 26.03 -19.55
C LYS A 12 8.40 25.48 -18.93
N ARG A 13 8.71 24.18 -19.09
CA ARG A 13 9.92 23.53 -18.55
C ARG A 13 11.04 23.28 -19.57
N LYS A 14 10.93 23.77 -20.81
CA LYS A 14 11.95 23.59 -21.86
C LYS A 14 13.29 24.31 -21.64
N GLY A 15 13.51 24.98 -20.49
CA GLY A 15 14.75 25.70 -20.17
C GLY A 15 15.61 25.07 -19.07
N GLU A 16 15.11 24.15 -18.28
CA GLU A 16 15.88 23.46 -17.23
C GLU A 16 15.94 21.96 -17.53
N SER A 17 17.16 21.45 -17.66
CA SER A 17 17.41 20.00 -17.71
C SER A 17 17.08 19.41 -16.34
N PHE A 18 15.80 19.08 -16.10
CA PHE A 18 15.44 18.27 -14.94
C PHE A 18 16.06 16.88 -15.12
N MET A 19 17.04 16.55 -14.30
CA MET A 19 17.48 15.17 -14.18
C MET A 19 16.32 14.33 -13.63
N SER A 20 15.77 13.44 -14.46
CA SER A 20 14.73 12.51 -14.06
C SER A 20 15.22 11.60 -12.94
N ILE A 21 14.37 11.35 -11.94
CA ILE A 21 14.67 10.40 -10.85
C ILE A 21 14.65 8.99 -11.43
N ARG A 22 15.80 8.32 -11.43
CA ARG A 22 15.96 6.98 -12.00
C ARG A 22 15.50 5.92 -10.99
N ILE A 23 14.43 5.23 -11.31
CA ILE A 23 13.80 4.22 -10.45
C ILE A 23 14.16 2.81 -10.92
N GLY A 24 14.54 1.96 -9.96
CA GLY A 24 14.56 0.51 -10.12
C GLY A 24 13.38 -0.13 -9.42
N ILE A 25 12.84 -1.22 -9.96
CA ILE A 25 11.80 -2.05 -9.34
C ILE A 25 12.38 -3.42 -9.03
N LEU A 26 12.24 -3.92 -7.81
CA LEU A 26 12.57 -5.28 -7.46
C LEU A 26 11.31 -6.10 -7.20
N GLY A 27 11.01 -7.04 -8.11
CA GLY A 27 9.78 -7.82 -8.12
C GLY A 27 8.72 -7.24 -9.06
N TYR A 28 8.24 -8.04 -10.01
CA TYR A 28 7.30 -7.61 -11.04
C TYR A 28 6.04 -8.47 -11.03
N GLY A 29 5.33 -8.39 -9.89
CA GLY A 29 3.97 -8.89 -9.65
C GLY A 29 2.94 -7.77 -9.84
N ASN A 30 1.78 -7.88 -9.18
CA ASN A 30 0.73 -6.84 -9.26
C ASN A 30 1.23 -5.47 -8.79
N LEU A 31 1.98 -5.43 -7.68
CA LEU A 31 2.54 -4.19 -7.16
C LEU A 31 3.59 -3.60 -8.11
N GLY A 32 4.55 -4.41 -8.60
CA GLY A 32 5.58 -3.92 -9.51
C GLY A 32 5.03 -3.39 -10.85
N ARG A 33 3.98 -4.01 -11.37
CA ARG A 33 3.26 -3.49 -12.56
C ARG A 33 2.57 -2.16 -12.27
N GLY A 34 1.94 -2.05 -11.09
CA GLY A 34 1.34 -0.80 -10.64
C GLY A 34 2.38 0.31 -10.48
N VAL A 35 3.58 0.00 -9.95
CA VAL A 35 4.69 0.96 -9.83
C VAL A 35 5.14 1.45 -11.21
N GLU A 36 5.29 0.57 -12.20
CA GLU A 36 5.60 0.99 -13.57
C GLU A 36 4.51 1.94 -14.12
N CYS A 37 3.23 1.60 -13.95
CA CYS A 37 2.12 2.46 -14.36
C CYS A 37 2.16 3.83 -13.67
N ALA A 38 2.44 3.85 -12.37
CA ALA A 38 2.53 5.09 -11.58
C ALA A 38 3.72 5.96 -12.02
N ILE A 39 4.89 5.38 -12.28
CA ILE A 39 6.07 6.11 -12.78
C ILE A 39 5.73 6.81 -14.11
N ARG A 40 5.04 6.15 -15.04
CA ARG A 40 4.65 6.74 -16.33
C ARG A 40 3.74 7.98 -16.20
N GLN A 41 3.07 8.14 -15.07
CA GLN A 41 2.23 9.32 -14.76
C GLN A 41 3.03 10.45 -14.10
N ASN A 42 4.29 10.22 -13.72
CA ASN A 42 5.16 11.16 -13.01
C ASN A 42 6.30 11.60 -13.93
N LEU A 43 6.20 12.83 -14.50
CA LEU A 43 7.14 13.33 -15.51
C LEU A 43 8.56 13.63 -14.98
N ASP A 44 8.73 13.66 -13.67
CA ASP A 44 10.02 13.86 -12.99
C ASP A 44 10.73 12.54 -12.66
N MET A 45 10.18 11.39 -13.12
CA MET A 45 10.72 10.07 -12.88
C MET A 45 10.82 9.25 -14.16
N GLU A 46 11.77 8.32 -14.18
CA GLU A 46 11.89 7.32 -15.23
C GLU A 46 12.16 5.92 -14.65
N LEU A 47 11.58 4.90 -15.26
CA LEU A 47 11.89 3.52 -14.95
C LEU A 47 13.18 3.13 -15.71
N ALA A 48 14.24 2.82 -14.96
CA ALA A 48 15.53 2.41 -15.53
C ALA A 48 15.65 0.88 -15.64
N VAL A 49 15.16 0.14 -14.64
CA VAL A 49 15.34 -1.31 -14.57
C VAL A 49 14.27 -1.99 -13.71
N VAL A 50 13.93 -3.22 -14.12
CA VAL A 50 13.12 -4.17 -13.34
C VAL A 50 13.97 -5.40 -13.00
N PHE A 51 14.10 -5.72 -11.73
CA PHE A 51 14.78 -6.94 -11.26
C PHE A 51 13.78 -8.04 -10.98
N THR A 52 14.07 -9.24 -11.48
CA THR A 52 13.19 -10.40 -11.36
C THR A 52 13.95 -11.68 -10.97
N ARG A 53 13.27 -12.56 -10.24
CA ARG A 53 13.75 -13.94 -9.98
C ARG A 53 13.41 -14.89 -11.14
N ARG A 54 12.41 -14.54 -11.97
CA ARG A 54 12.04 -15.27 -13.18
C ARG A 54 13.10 -15.06 -14.26
N ASN A 55 13.04 -15.83 -15.34
CA ASN A 55 13.86 -15.51 -16.51
C ASN A 55 13.45 -14.12 -17.04
N PRO A 56 14.42 -13.17 -17.24
CA PRO A 56 14.12 -11.82 -17.75
C PRO A 56 13.32 -11.80 -19.05
N GLU A 57 13.56 -12.77 -19.94
CA GLU A 57 12.86 -12.90 -21.23
C GLU A 57 11.36 -13.20 -21.09
N ASP A 58 10.94 -13.80 -19.93
CA ASP A 58 9.54 -14.11 -19.63
C ASP A 58 8.80 -12.93 -18.97
N VAL A 59 9.50 -11.83 -18.66
CA VAL A 59 8.93 -10.66 -18.01
C VAL A 59 8.71 -9.55 -19.02
N ARG A 60 7.45 -9.28 -19.33
CA ARG A 60 7.07 -8.21 -20.26
C ARG A 60 6.72 -6.95 -19.47
N ILE A 61 7.49 -5.90 -19.68
CA ILE A 61 7.24 -4.54 -19.17
C ILE A 61 6.70 -3.67 -20.31
N LEU A 62 6.05 -2.56 -19.96
CA LEU A 62 5.46 -1.62 -20.92
C LEU A 62 6.40 -0.45 -21.26
N THR A 63 7.42 -0.23 -20.45
CA THR A 63 8.41 0.85 -20.62
C THR A 63 9.58 0.36 -21.45
N GLU A 64 9.54 0.59 -22.76
CA GLU A 64 10.52 0.07 -23.73
C GLU A 64 11.97 0.49 -23.45
N THR A 65 12.17 1.64 -22.80
CA THR A 65 13.49 2.16 -22.45
C THR A 65 14.13 1.49 -21.24
N ALA A 66 13.33 0.82 -20.40
CA ALA A 66 13.80 0.15 -19.21
C ALA A 66 14.33 -1.26 -19.49
N LYS A 67 15.26 -1.72 -18.67
CA LYS A 67 15.82 -3.08 -18.78
C LYS A 67 15.14 -4.03 -17.81
N VAL A 68 15.07 -5.30 -18.18
CA VAL A 68 14.74 -6.38 -17.28
C VAL A 68 16.00 -7.20 -17.00
N CYS A 69 16.36 -7.33 -15.70
CA CYS A 69 17.58 -8.00 -15.27
C CYS A 69 17.27 -9.04 -14.18
N ARG A 70 18.18 -9.97 -13.95
CA ARG A 70 18.09 -10.87 -12.80
C ARG A 70 18.36 -10.12 -11.49
N VAL A 71 17.73 -10.56 -10.42
CA VAL A 71 17.97 -10.00 -9.07
C VAL A 71 19.46 -10.06 -8.67
N SER A 72 20.20 -11.06 -9.14
CA SER A 72 21.65 -11.21 -8.90
C SER A 72 22.50 -10.09 -9.53
N GLU A 73 21.96 -9.36 -10.49
CA GLU A 73 22.66 -8.27 -11.20
C GLU A 73 22.41 -6.91 -10.56
N ALA A 74 21.57 -6.83 -9.50
CA ALA A 74 21.14 -5.57 -8.90
C ALA A 74 22.31 -4.69 -8.44
N GLU A 75 23.36 -5.27 -7.88
CA GLU A 75 24.53 -4.53 -7.41
C GLU A 75 25.24 -3.72 -8.51
N GLN A 76 25.19 -4.17 -9.76
CA GLN A 76 25.77 -3.48 -10.91
C GLN A 76 25.02 -2.19 -11.28
N TRP A 77 23.91 -1.92 -10.61
CA TRP A 77 23.01 -0.78 -10.86
C TRP A 77 23.09 0.30 -9.77
N LYS A 78 23.94 0.14 -8.74
CA LYS A 78 24.00 1.05 -7.59
C LYS A 78 24.26 2.54 -7.96
N ASP A 79 24.95 2.80 -9.07
CA ASP A 79 25.22 4.16 -9.54
C ASP A 79 24.33 4.56 -10.73
N LYS A 80 23.42 3.67 -11.17
CA LYS A 80 22.56 3.85 -12.35
C LYS A 80 21.11 4.13 -12.00
N ILE A 81 20.71 3.88 -10.74
CA ILE A 81 19.40 4.23 -10.21
C ILE A 81 19.55 5.06 -8.95
N ASP A 82 18.56 5.90 -8.69
CA ASP A 82 18.54 6.80 -7.53
C ASP A 82 17.76 6.20 -6.36
N VAL A 83 16.70 5.45 -6.67
CA VAL A 83 15.84 4.77 -5.69
C VAL A 83 15.42 3.40 -6.21
N LEU A 84 15.49 2.39 -5.36
CA LEU A 84 14.98 1.04 -5.61
C LEU A 84 13.64 0.84 -4.86
N ILE A 85 12.58 0.53 -5.59
CA ILE A 85 11.27 0.18 -5.02
C ILE A 85 11.18 -1.34 -4.89
N LEU A 86 10.91 -1.83 -3.67
CA LEU A 86 10.84 -3.24 -3.34
C LEU A 86 9.39 -3.72 -3.35
N CYS A 87 9.04 -4.59 -4.29
CA CYS A 87 7.70 -5.10 -4.54
C CYS A 87 7.56 -6.60 -4.19
N GLY A 88 8.38 -7.08 -3.28
CA GLY A 88 8.34 -8.45 -2.77
C GLY A 88 7.18 -8.69 -1.80
N GLY A 89 6.94 -9.95 -1.44
CA GLY A 89 5.95 -10.33 -0.44
C GLY A 89 6.31 -9.80 0.95
N SER A 90 5.36 -9.14 1.61
CA SER A 90 5.58 -8.51 2.91
C SER A 90 6.03 -9.49 3.98
N ALA A 91 5.38 -10.66 4.08
CA ALA A 91 5.70 -11.65 5.11
C ALA A 91 6.99 -12.44 4.84
N THR A 92 7.37 -12.59 3.57
CA THR A 92 8.41 -13.55 3.15
C THR A 92 9.65 -12.90 2.54
N ASP A 93 9.46 -11.90 1.68
CA ASP A 93 10.57 -11.32 0.91
C ASP A 93 11.14 -10.06 1.58
N LEU A 94 10.29 -9.09 1.93
CA LEU A 94 10.73 -7.77 2.41
C LEU A 94 11.57 -7.80 3.69
N PRO A 95 11.32 -8.68 4.70
CA PRO A 95 12.16 -8.75 5.89
C PRO A 95 13.64 -8.99 5.61
N VAL A 96 13.94 -9.69 4.52
CA VAL A 96 15.30 -9.98 4.09
C VAL A 96 15.78 -9.02 3.02
N GLN A 97 14.91 -8.70 2.06
CA GLN A 97 15.29 -7.87 0.90
C GLN A 97 15.53 -6.41 1.28
N THR A 98 14.66 -5.81 2.11
CA THR A 98 14.79 -4.38 2.39
C THR A 98 16.10 -4.03 3.09
N PRO A 99 16.51 -4.68 4.19
CA PRO A 99 17.82 -4.42 4.80
C PRO A 99 18.98 -4.69 3.84
N LYS A 100 18.92 -5.80 3.09
CA LYS A 100 19.97 -6.15 2.11
C LYS A 100 20.15 -5.03 1.08
N TYR A 101 19.08 -4.54 0.48
CA TYR A 101 19.17 -3.55 -0.58
C TYR A 101 19.32 -2.12 -0.07
N ALA A 102 18.94 -1.84 1.18
CA ALA A 102 19.24 -0.57 1.86
C ALA A 102 20.76 -0.35 2.07
N SER A 103 21.56 -1.43 2.05
CA SER A 103 23.02 -1.31 2.05
C SER A 103 23.63 -0.92 0.69
N LEU A 104 22.83 -0.87 -0.38
CA LEU A 104 23.29 -0.57 -1.75
C LEU A 104 22.60 0.65 -2.35
N PHE A 105 21.31 0.85 -2.02
CA PHE A 105 20.42 1.83 -2.64
C PHE A 105 19.64 2.63 -1.60
N ASN A 106 19.12 3.80 -1.98
CA ASN A 106 17.95 4.33 -1.31
C ASN A 106 16.76 3.44 -1.66
N VAL A 107 15.95 3.06 -0.69
CA VAL A 107 14.89 2.06 -0.87
C VAL A 107 13.54 2.56 -0.40
N VAL A 108 12.46 2.05 -1.04
CA VAL A 108 11.10 2.19 -0.53
C VAL A 108 10.41 0.84 -0.58
N ASP A 109 9.70 0.46 0.48
CA ASP A 109 8.92 -0.77 0.54
C ASP A 109 7.48 -0.57 1.03
N SER A 110 6.68 -1.62 0.88
CA SER A 110 5.29 -1.70 1.36
C SER A 110 5.11 -2.76 2.44
N PHE A 111 6.06 -2.90 3.36
CA PHE A 111 5.97 -3.86 4.43
C PHE A 111 4.74 -3.61 5.32
N ASP A 112 3.83 -4.59 5.43
CA ASP A 112 2.53 -4.45 6.08
C ASP A 112 2.26 -5.44 7.23
N THR A 113 3.27 -6.19 7.65
CA THR A 113 3.14 -7.05 8.84
C THR A 113 3.25 -6.18 10.10
N HIS A 114 2.13 -5.55 10.48
CA HIS A 114 2.06 -4.48 11.49
C HIS A 114 2.84 -4.78 12.78
N ALA A 115 2.69 -5.99 13.33
CA ALA A 115 3.37 -6.38 14.58
C ALA A 115 4.91 -6.42 14.46
N ARG A 116 5.45 -6.51 13.25
CA ARG A 116 6.89 -6.60 12.98
C ARG A 116 7.49 -5.32 12.39
N ILE A 117 6.71 -4.26 12.23
CA ILE A 117 7.22 -2.98 11.70
C ILE A 117 8.39 -2.43 12.56
N PRO A 118 8.34 -2.44 13.90
CA PRO A 118 9.47 -1.95 14.71
C PRO A 118 10.78 -2.72 14.49
N GLU A 119 10.71 -4.05 14.36
CA GLU A 119 11.87 -4.89 14.06
C GLU A 119 12.41 -4.60 12.65
N HIS A 120 11.50 -4.53 11.67
CA HIS A 120 11.85 -4.22 10.28
C HIS A 120 12.52 -2.84 10.16
N PHE A 121 11.97 -1.85 10.86
CA PHE A 121 12.56 -0.51 10.93
C PHE A 121 14.00 -0.54 11.44
N ALA A 122 14.26 -1.21 12.56
CA ALA A 122 15.58 -1.29 13.16
C ALA A 122 16.61 -1.91 12.20
N ASN A 123 16.24 -3.02 11.54
CA ASN A 123 17.11 -3.73 10.59
C ASN A 123 17.44 -2.88 9.36
N VAL A 124 16.44 -2.15 8.83
CA VAL A 124 16.64 -1.27 7.67
C VAL A 124 17.44 -0.02 8.06
N ASP A 125 17.18 0.55 9.24
CA ASP A 125 17.88 1.73 9.75
C ASP A 125 19.37 1.46 9.92
N GLU A 126 19.72 0.35 10.54
CA GLU A 126 21.11 -0.08 10.71
C GLU A 126 21.83 -0.22 9.35
N ALA A 127 21.24 -0.99 8.44
CA ALA A 127 21.83 -1.24 7.11
C ALA A 127 21.98 0.05 6.29
N ALA A 128 20.96 0.91 6.29
CA ALA A 128 20.97 2.15 5.55
C ALA A 128 21.99 3.16 6.12
N LYS A 129 22.07 3.31 7.44
CA LYS A 129 23.05 4.20 8.10
C LYS A 129 24.48 3.78 7.81
N GLN A 130 24.78 2.49 7.93
CA GLN A 130 26.12 1.96 7.64
C GLN A 130 26.57 2.23 6.20
N ALA A 131 25.61 2.23 5.26
CA ALA A 131 25.88 2.44 3.84
C ALA A 131 25.74 3.92 3.39
N GLY A 132 25.34 4.83 4.27
CA GLY A 132 25.04 6.21 3.89
C GLY A 132 23.84 6.33 2.95
N LYS A 133 22.84 5.43 3.09
CA LYS A 133 21.63 5.36 2.28
C LYS A 133 20.39 5.71 3.11
N LEU A 134 19.25 5.88 2.43
CA LEU A 134 17.96 6.16 3.05
C LEU A 134 16.95 5.05 2.69
N GLY A 135 16.24 4.54 3.69
CA GLY A 135 15.08 3.67 3.52
C GLY A 135 13.79 4.35 3.96
N ILE A 136 12.71 4.19 3.20
CA ILE A 136 11.36 4.54 3.66
C ILE A 136 10.53 3.27 3.61
N ILE A 137 10.05 2.82 4.77
CA ILE A 137 9.36 1.55 4.89
C ILE A 137 7.87 1.68 5.17
N SER A 138 7.14 0.60 4.96
CA SER A 138 5.72 0.48 5.29
C SER A 138 4.85 1.52 4.60
N VAL A 139 5.13 1.74 3.31
CA VAL A 139 4.46 2.73 2.48
C VAL A 139 3.33 2.10 1.70
N GLY A 140 2.12 2.60 1.91
CA GLY A 140 0.93 2.18 1.22
C GLY A 140 -0.30 2.98 1.66
N TRP A 141 -1.47 2.39 1.54
CA TRP A 141 -2.66 3.04 2.08
C TRP A 141 -2.95 2.64 3.54
N ASP A 142 -2.65 1.38 3.95
CA ASP A 142 -2.65 0.95 5.35
C ASP A 142 -1.71 -0.27 5.54
N PRO A 143 -0.52 -0.07 6.12
CA PRO A 143 0.04 1.17 6.67
C PRO A 143 0.34 2.22 5.60
N GLY A 144 0.36 3.49 6.00
CA GLY A 144 0.65 4.64 5.16
C GLY A 144 -0.38 5.74 5.27
N MET A 145 -1.26 5.91 4.28
CA MET A 145 -2.27 6.99 4.25
C MET A 145 -3.21 6.93 5.47
N PHE A 146 -3.71 5.76 5.84
CA PHE A 146 -4.53 5.59 7.03
C PHE A 146 -3.75 5.86 8.31
N SER A 147 -2.48 5.46 8.37
CA SER A 147 -1.60 5.74 9.51
C SER A 147 -1.42 7.23 9.73
N LEU A 148 -1.17 8.02 8.67
CA LEU A 148 -1.08 9.48 8.73
C LEU A 148 -2.39 10.10 9.22
N ASN A 149 -3.53 9.66 8.68
CA ASN A 149 -4.82 10.22 9.07
C ASN A 149 -5.19 9.88 10.51
N ARG A 150 -4.85 8.68 11.02
CA ARG A 150 -4.96 8.35 12.44
C ARG A 150 -4.08 9.27 13.28
N MET A 151 -2.84 9.47 12.93
CA MET A 151 -1.90 10.32 13.66
C MET A 151 -2.35 11.77 13.69
N TYR A 152 -2.73 12.36 12.54
CA TYR A 152 -3.24 13.73 12.47
C TYR A 152 -4.52 13.90 13.31
N ALA A 153 -5.47 12.98 13.19
CA ALA A 153 -6.70 13.03 13.93
C ALA A 153 -6.48 12.97 15.45
N ASN A 154 -5.56 12.10 15.90
CA ASN A 154 -5.16 12.03 17.31
C ASN A 154 -4.48 13.30 17.81
N ALA A 155 -3.60 13.88 17.00
CA ALA A 155 -2.90 15.12 17.39
C ALA A 155 -3.84 16.33 17.48
N ILE A 156 -4.87 16.39 16.62
CA ILE A 156 -5.85 17.50 16.56
C ILE A 156 -6.93 17.36 17.63
N LEU A 157 -7.43 16.15 17.87
CA LEU A 157 -8.44 15.82 18.87
C LEU A 157 -7.87 14.80 19.87
N PRO A 158 -7.01 15.21 20.82
CA PRO A 158 -6.35 14.28 21.76
C PRO A 158 -7.36 13.55 22.65
N GLU A 159 -8.50 14.15 22.93
CA GLU A 159 -9.59 13.54 23.68
C GLU A 159 -10.65 12.99 22.74
N GLY A 160 -10.62 11.66 22.50
CA GLY A 160 -11.51 10.99 21.56
C GLY A 160 -11.17 9.52 21.36
N SER A 161 -11.93 8.88 20.49
CA SER A 161 -11.81 7.46 20.14
C SER A 161 -11.50 7.28 18.64
N ASP A 162 -10.60 6.36 18.34
CA ASP A 162 -10.22 6.01 16.96
C ASP A 162 -10.94 4.76 16.48
N TYR A 163 -11.38 4.83 15.25
CA TYR A 163 -11.99 3.70 14.56
C TYR A 163 -11.37 3.52 13.19
N THR A 164 -11.08 2.27 12.85
CA THR A 164 -10.71 1.89 11.49
C THR A 164 -11.65 0.80 11.01
N PHE A 165 -12.28 1.03 9.87
CA PHE A 165 -13.10 0.06 9.16
C PHE A 165 -12.49 -0.20 7.80
N TRP A 166 -12.19 -1.46 7.48
CA TRP A 166 -11.68 -1.88 6.19
C TRP A 166 -12.80 -2.42 5.30
N GLY A 167 -12.77 -2.07 4.03
CA GLY A 167 -13.70 -2.59 3.04
C GLY A 167 -14.68 -1.54 2.48
N LYS A 168 -15.62 -1.94 1.63
CA LYS A 168 -15.70 -3.29 1.06
C LYS A 168 -14.47 -3.57 0.20
N GLY A 169 -13.76 -4.69 0.45
CA GLY A 169 -12.54 -4.95 -0.32
C GLY A 169 -11.99 -6.36 -0.21
N VAL A 170 -11.26 -6.76 -1.26
CA VAL A 170 -10.62 -8.06 -1.38
C VAL A 170 -9.35 -8.11 -0.53
N SER A 171 -9.30 -8.98 0.47
CA SER A 171 -8.08 -9.31 1.18
C SER A 171 -7.31 -10.41 0.43
N GLN A 172 -6.12 -10.07 -0.07
CA GLN A 172 -5.29 -11.05 -0.79
C GLN A 172 -4.79 -12.15 0.13
N GLY A 173 -4.31 -11.81 1.34
CA GLY A 173 -3.82 -12.79 2.30
C GLY A 173 -4.90 -13.78 2.77
N HIS A 174 -6.12 -13.30 3.02
CA HIS A 174 -7.25 -14.17 3.37
C HIS A 174 -7.68 -15.03 2.17
N SER A 175 -7.70 -14.47 0.97
CA SER A 175 -7.98 -15.24 -0.26
C SER A 175 -6.94 -16.32 -0.50
N ASP A 176 -5.66 -16.06 -0.20
CA ASP A 176 -4.60 -17.07 -0.28
C ASP A 176 -4.76 -18.17 0.77
N ALA A 177 -5.25 -17.85 1.97
CA ALA A 177 -5.54 -18.84 2.99
C ALA A 177 -6.65 -19.80 2.54
N LEU A 178 -7.71 -19.26 1.93
CA LEU A 178 -8.79 -20.08 1.34
C LEU A 178 -8.27 -21.04 0.26
N ARG A 179 -7.44 -20.57 -0.65
CA ARG A 179 -6.88 -21.38 -1.75
C ARG A 179 -5.95 -22.51 -1.31
N ARG A 180 -5.52 -22.49 -0.04
CA ARG A 180 -4.69 -23.57 0.54
C ARG A 180 -5.51 -24.70 1.16
N ILE A 181 -6.82 -24.53 1.30
CA ILE A 181 -7.72 -25.58 1.81
C ILE A 181 -7.86 -26.68 0.73
N GLU A 182 -7.67 -27.91 1.11
CA GLU A 182 -7.85 -29.05 0.21
C GLU A 182 -9.26 -29.11 -0.36
N GLY A 183 -9.39 -29.26 -1.68
CA GLY A 183 -10.64 -29.24 -2.42
C GLY A 183 -11.11 -27.83 -2.84
N VAL A 184 -10.35 -26.78 -2.55
CA VAL A 184 -10.60 -25.43 -3.05
C VAL A 184 -9.74 -25.18 -4.29
N LYS A 185 -10.39 -25.02 -5.45
CA LYS A 185 -9.75 -24.71 -6.73
C LYS A 185 -9.32 -23.23 -6.79
N ASN A 186 -10.20 -22.33 -6.37
CA ASN A 186 -9.94 -20.89 -6.34
C ASN A 186 -10.86 -20.20 -5.33
N ALA A 187 -10.49 -19.03 -4.83
CA ALA A 187 -11.33 -18.29 -3.90
C ALA A 187 -10.97 -16.80 -3.85
N LYS A 188 -11.98 -15.99 -3.50
CA LYS A 188 -11.84 -14.59 -3.10
C LYS A 188 -12.57 -14.31 -1.81
N GLN A 189 -11.95 -13.50 -0.95
CA GLN A 189 -12.55 -13.07 0.30
C GLN A 189 -12.68 -11.54 0.32
N TYR A 190 -13.85 -11.08 0.76
CA TYR A 190 -14.15 -9.67 0.99
C TYR A 190 -14.29 -9.36 2.47
N THR A 191 -13.61 -8.31 2.92
CA THR A 191 -13.86 -7.67 4.21
C THR A 191 -14.92 -6.59 4.01
N ILE A 192 -15.94 -6.60 4.87
CA ILE A 192 -17.09 -5.69 4.76
C ILE A 192 -17.30 -5.02 6.12
N PRO A 193 -17.32 -3.67 6.18
CA PRO A 193 -17.69 -2.96 7.39
C PRO A 193 -19.13 -3.26 7.81
N VAL A 194 -19.38 -3.37 9.12
CA VAL A 194 -20.74 -3.43 9.66
C VAL A 194 -21.29 -2.00 9.66
N GLU A 195 -22.29 -1.73 8.80
CA GLU A 195 -22.81 -0.39 8.56
C GLU A 195 -23.39 0.24 9.83
N SER A 196 -24.11 -0.52 10.64
CA SER A 196 -24.66 -0.02 11.91
C SER A 196 -23.59 0.43 12.90
N ALA A 197 -22.43 -0.24 12.93
CA ALA A 197 -21.30 0.16 13.76
C ALA A 197 -20.65 1.45 13.24
N LEU A 198 -20.53 1.58 11.92
CA LEU A 198 -20.01 2.77 11.27
C LEU A 198 -20.90 3.99 11.51
N GLU A 199 -22.23 3.83 11.38
CA GLU A 199 -23.20 4.89 11.65
C GLU A 199 -23.24 5.30 13.13
N ALA A 200 -23.11 4.35 14.08
CA ALA A 200 -23.00 4.66 15.49
C ALA A 200 -21.78 5.55 15.79
N VAL A 201 -20.64 5.26 15.17
CA VAL A 201 -19.45 6.12 15.31
C VAL A 201 -19.69 7.50 14.69
N ARG A 202 -20.33 7.58 13.52
CA ARG A 202 -20.68 8.85 12.86
C ARG A 202 -21.65 9.68 13.68
N ALA A 203 -22.56 9.02 14.38
CA ALA A 203 -23.46 9.68 15.33
C ALA A 203 -22.78 10.17 16.62
N GLY A 204 -21.51 9.84 16.83
CA GLY A 204 -20.74 10.26 18.01
C GLY A 204 -21.05 9.42 19.27
N GLU A 205 -21.56 8.21 19.11
CA GLU A 205 -21.89 7.33 20.23
C GLU A 205 -20.64 6.72 20.91
N ASN A 206 -19.51 6.70 20.20
CA ASN A 206 -18.22 6.17 20.69
C ASN A 206 -18.30 4.72 21.24
N PRO A 207 -18.86 3.76 20.48
CA PRO A 207 -19.02 2.39 20.95
C PRO A 207 -17.69 1.68 21.12
N VAL A 208 -17.59 0.79 22.13
CA VAL A 208 -16.50 -0.17 22.20
C VAL A 208 -16.86 -1.36 21.33
N LEU A 209 -16.12 -1.54 20.23
CA LEU A 209 -16.43 -2.55 19.20
C LEU A 209 -15.40 -3.67 19.18
N THR A 210 -15.87 -4.90 19.23
CA THR A 210 -15.07 -6.10 18.95
C THR A 210 -14.80 -6.21 17.45
N THR A 211 -13.86 -7.07 17.08
CA THR A 211 -13.55 -7.39 15.66
C THR A 211 -14.80 -7.80 14.88
N ARG A 212 -15.63 -8.69 15.46
CA ARG A 212 -16.89 -9.18 14.88
C ARG A 212 -17.92 -8.06 14.68
N GLN A 213 -17.99 -7.12 15.60
CA GLN A 213 -18.89 -5.98 15.49
C GLN A 213 -18.47 -4.94 14.46
N LYS A 214 -17.19 -4.92 14.10
CA LYS A 214 -16.65 -3.97 13.08
C LYS A 214 -16.75 -4.49 11.66
N HIS A 215 -16.56 -5.79 11.46
CA HIS A 215 -16.44 -6.37 10.10
C HIS A 215 -17.10 -7.73 10.01
N THR A 216 -17.67 -8.00 8.84
CA THR A 216 -18.05 -9.33 8.37
C THR A 216 -17.09 -9.81 7.28
N ARG A 217 -17.16 -11.10 6.95
CA ARG A 217 -16.39 -11.73 5.89
C ARG A 217 -17.34 -12.39 4.88
N GLU A 218 -17.11 -12.13 3.61
CA GLU A 218 -17.74 -12.88 2.51
C GLU A 218 -16.66 -13.62 1.72
N CYS A 219 -16.84 -14.94 1.58
CA CYS A 219 -15.93 -15.82 0.86
C CYS A 219 -16.65 -16.39 -0.37
N PHE A 220 -16.08 -16.16 -1.54
CA PHE A 220 -16.55 -16.73 -2.81
C PHE A 220 -15.55 -17.83 -3.20
N VAL A 221 -16.01 -19.07 -3.22
CA VAL A 221 -15.17 -20.29 -3.28
C VAL A 221 -15.57 -21.15 -4.46
N VAL A 222 -14.61 -21.48 -5.30
CA VAL A 222 -14.75 -22.48 -6.38
C VAL A 222 -14.19 -23.79 -5.87
N LEU A 223 -15.01 -24.83 -5.86
CA LEU A 223 -14.61 -26.16 -5.43
C LEU A 223 -13.94 -26.96 -6.55
N GLU A 224 -13.07 -27.89 -6.16
CA GLU A 224 -12.66 -28.98 -7.04
C GLU A 224 -13.81 -29.99 -7.19
N GLU A 225 -13.78 -30.76 -8.28
CA GLU A 225 -14.80 -31.79 -8.54
C GLU A 225 -14.82 -32.85 -7.43
N GLY A 226 -16.02 -33.09 -6.86
CA GLY A 226 -16.21 -34.06 -5.77
C GLY A 226 -15.78 -33.57 -4.37
N ALA A 227 -15.38 -32.30 -4.21
CA ALA A 227 -15.01 -31.77 -2.90
C ALA A 227 -16.21 -31.65 -1.94
N ASP A 228 -15.97 -31.91 -0.65
CA ASP A 228 -16.99 -31.80 0.41
C ASP A 228 -17.19 -30.32 0.81
N ALA A 229 -18.24 -29.70 0.27
CA ALA A 229 -18.59 -28.31 0.53
C ALA A 229 -18.86 -28.04 2.02
N ALA A 230 -19.52 -28.95 2.74
CA ALA A 230 -19.86 -28.75 4.14
C ALA A 230 -18.62 -28.76 5.04
N ARG A 231 -17.66 -29.66 4.76
CA ARG A 231 -16.36 -29.68 5.44
C ARG A 231 -15.59 -28.39 5.20
N ILE A 232 -15.52 -27.96 3.94
CA ILE A 232 -14.76 -26.75 3.54
C ILE A 232 -15.37 -25.51 4.19
N GLU A 233 -16.69 -25.36 4.17
CA GLU A 233 -17.37 -24.23 4.83
C GLU A 233 -17.06 -24.19 6.32
N LYS A 234 -17.12 -25.33 7.00
CA LYS A 234 -16.77 -25.42 8.42
C LYS A 234 -15.31 -25.06 8.68
N GLU A 235 -14.38 -25.58 7.90
CA GLU A 235 -12.95 -25.29 8.00
C GLU A 235 -12.64 -23.80 7.81
N ILE A 236 -13.31 -23.15 6.84
CA ILE A 236 -13.21 -21.71 6.63
C ILE A 236 -13.67 -20.97 7.89
N LYS A 237 -14.89 -21.21 8.36
CA LYS A 237 -15.48 -20.48 9.48
C LYS A 237 -14.71 -20.63 10.79
N GLU A 238 -14.07 -21.77 11.00
CA GLU A 238 -13.31 -22.09 12.20
C GLU A 238 -11.80 -21.74 12.09
N MET A 239 -11.33 -21.26 10.93
CA MET A 239 -9.90 -20.98 10.70
C MET A 239 -9.38 -19.87 11.62
N PRO A 240 -8.43 -20.18 12.53
CA PRO A 240 -7.87 -19.21 13.46
C PRO A 240 -7.10 -18.08 12.74
N ASN A 241 -7.12 -16.90 13.31
CA ASN A 241 -6.45 -15.69 12.82
C ASN A 241 -6.99 -15.11 11.50
N TYR A 242 -7.92 -15.81 10.82
CA TYR A 242 -8.50 -15.38 9.54
C TYR A 242 -10.01 -15.15 9.62
N PHE A 243 -10.78 -16.15 10.10
CA PHE A 243 -12.24 -16.15 10.00
C PHE A 243 -12.97 -16.43 11.33
N ALA A 244 -12.36 -17.15 12.26
CA ALA A 244 -13.00 -17.59 13.50
C ALA A 244 -13.54 -16.42 14.36
N ASP A 245 -12.91 -15.25 14.30
CA ASP A 245 -13.31 -14.06 15.05
C ASP A 245 -14.35 -13.18 14.33
N TYR A 246 -14.89 -13.64 13.20
CA TYR A 246 -15.79 -12.88 12.34
C TYR A 246 -17.09 -13.62 12.04
N ASP A 247 -18.15 -12.90 11.71
CA ASP A 247 -19.30 -13.46 11.02
C ASP A 247 -18.93 -13.66 9.55
N THR A 248 -18.80 -14.95 9.18
CA THR A 248 -18.31 -15.34 7.86
C THR A 248 -19.40 -16.06 7.07
N THR A 249 -19.70 -15.53 5.88
CA THR A 249 -20.57 -16.17 4.89
C THR A 249 -19.73 -16.78 3.78
N VAL A 250 -20.04 -18.03 3.40
CA VAL A 250 -19.35 -18.75 2.32
C VAL A 250 -20.34 -18.99 1.18
N HIS A 251 -19.96 -18.57 -0.02
CA HIS A 251 -20.70 -18.79 -1.26
C HIS A 251 -19.89 -19.73 -2.14
N PHE A 252 -20.48 -20.87 -2.52
CA PHE A 252 -19.88 -21.76 -3.52
C PHE A 252 -20.38 -21.34 -4.89
N ILE A 253 -19.45 -20.98 -5.78
CA ILE A 253 -19.75 -20.42 -7.09
C ILE A 253 -18.93 -21.10 -8.19
N SER A 254 -19.29 -20.88 -9.44
CA SER A 254 -18.52 -21.34 -10.59
C SER A 254 -17.23 -20.54 -10.80
N GLU A 255 -16.28 -21.12 -11.53
CA GLU A 255 -15.06 -20.41 -11.92
C GLU A 255 -15.34 -19.22 -12.85
N GLU A 256 -16.31 -19.38 -13.75
CA GLU A 256 -16.78 -18.31 -14.63
C GLU A 256 -17.34 -17.13 -13.83
N GLU A 257 -18.16 -17.39 -12.83
CA GLU A 257 -18.71 -16.36 -11.94
C GLU A 257 -17.60 -15.67 -11.14
N LEU A 258 -16.63 -16.42 -10.60
CA LEU A 258 -15.50 -15.85 -9.88
C LEU A 258 -14.68 -14.91 -10.78
N LEU A 259 -14.45 -15.28 -12.03
CA LEU A 259 -13.68 -14.48 -12.98
C LEU A 259 -14.45 -13.23 -13.43
N THR A 260 -15.74 -13.37 -13.72
CA THR A 260 -16.55 -12.28 -14.29
C THR A 260 -17.00 -11.26 -13.24
N GLN A 261 -17.41 -11.73 -12.04
CA GLN A 261 -17.98 -10.86 -11.01
C GLN A 261 -16.95 -10.46 -9.93
N HIS A 262 -15.91 -11.29 -9.73
CA HIS A 262 -14.92 -11.10 -8.67
C HIS A 262 -13.48 -11.00 -9.20
N GLY A 263 -13.28 -10.73 -10.50
CA GLY A 263 -11.95 -10.65 -11.13
C GLY A 263 -11.05 -9.52 -10.58
N GLY A 264 -11.63 -8.39 -10.16
CA GLY A 264 -10.92 -7.24 -9.63
C GLY A 264 -10.32 -7.43 -8.23
N ILE A 265 -9.56 -6.43 -7.79
CA ILE A 265 -8.97 -6.35 -6.44
C ILE A 265 -9.36 -4.98 -5.82
N PRO A 266 -10.65 -4.65 -5.70
CA PRO A 266 -11.08 -3.43 -5.06
C PRO A 266 -10.80 -3.49 -3.55
N HIS A 267 -10.58 -2.34 -2.95
CA HIS A 267 -10.46 -2.21 -1.50
C HIS A 267 -10.83 -0.80 -1.04
N GLY A 268 -10.51 -0.47 0.21
CA GLY A 268 -10.71 0.82 0.81
C GLY A 268 -11.11 0.71 2.27
N GLY A 269 -11.73 1.76 2.78
CA GLY A 269 -12.19 1.81 4.15
C GLY A 269 -12.28 3.21 4.70
N PHE A 270 -12.34 3.30 6.03
CA PHE A 270 -12.54 4.53 6.77
C PHE A 270 -11.61 4.59 7.97
N VAL A 271 -11.04 5.75 8.20
CA VAL A 271 -10.44 6.12 9.49
C VAL A 271 -11.30 7.23 10.07
N LEU A 272 -11.82 7.02 11.27
CA LEU A 272 -12.64 7.99 11.96
C LEU A 272 -12.01 8.30 13.32
N ARG A 273 -12.09 9.57 13.69
CA ARG A 273 -11.82 10.06 15.05
C ARG A 273 -13.04 10.81 15.55
N SER A 274 -13.68 10.29 16.56
CA SER A 274 -14.75 10.98 17.29
C SER A 274 -14.17 11.56 18.57
N GLY A 275 -14.26 12.87 18.75
CA GLY A 275 -13.64 13.56 19.87
C GLY A 275 -14.41 14.77 20.32
N VAL A 276 -13.93 15.40 21.40
CA VAL A 276 -14.57 16.54 22.03
C VAL A 276 -13.60 17.67 22.27
N THR A 277 -14.14 18.90 22.32
CA THR A 277 -13.44 20.12 22.76
C THR A 277 -14.32 20.95 23.69
N GLY A 278 -13.77 22.00 24.26
CA GLY A 278 -14.43 22.86 25.24
C GLY A 278 -14.06 22.49 26.67
N TRP A 279 -14.25 23.44 27.60
CA TRP A 279 -13.90 23.26 29.02
C TRP A 279 -14.70 22.14 29.70
N ASN A 280 -15.92 21.92 29.23
CA ASN A 280 -16.84 20.92 29.78
C ASN A 280 -17.13 19.81 28.75
N ARG A 281 -16.29 19.66 27.72
CA ARG A 281 -16.46 18.66 26.62
C ARG A 281 -17.77 18.86 25.84
N GLU A 282 -18.24 20.08 25.74
CA GLU A 282 -19.54 20.44 25.18
C GLU A 282 -19.60 20.38 23.65
N ASN A 283 -18.45 20.47 22.98
CA ASN A 283 -18.39 20.43 21.50
C ASN A 283 -17.93 19.06 21.02
N ARG A 284 -18.75 18.42 20.20
CA ARG A 284 -18.46 17.13 19.58
C ARG A 284 -17.92 17.32 18.16
N HIS A 285 -16.92 16.54 17.80
CA HIS A 285 -16.29 16.59 16.50
C HIS A 285 -16.07 15.19 15.94
N LEU A 286 -16.20 15.08 14.62
CA LEU A 286 -15.86 13.87 13.86
C LEU A 286 -14.88 14.24 12.74
N ILE A 287 -13.75 13.56 12.68
CA ILE A 287 -12.86 13.55 11.55
C ILE A 287 -13.04 12.22 10.85
N GLU A 288 -13.35 12.23 9.56
CA GLU A 288 -13.48 11.02 8.74
C GLU A 288 -12.60 11.14 7.50
N TYR A 289 -11.77 10.15 7.29
CA TYR A 289 -11.01 9.94 6.05
C TYR A 289 -11.44 8.64 5.41
N ARG A 290 -11.79 8.68 4.13
CA ARG A 290 -12.28 7.54 3.37
C ARG A 290 -11.44 7.29 2.13
N LEU A 291 -11.16 6.01 1.87
CA LEU A 291 -10.63 5.53 0.59
C LEU A 291 -11.61 4.59 -0.08
N LYS A 292 -11.73 4.73 -1.40
CA LYS A 292 -12.40 3.79 -2.30
C LYS A 292 -11.44 3.49 -3.44
N LEU A 293 -10.95 2.27 -3.52
CA LEU A 293 -9.91 1.84 -4.44
C LEU A 293 -10.50 0.80 -5.39
N ASP A 294 -10.49 1.06 -6.68
CA ASP A 294 -10.88 0.07 -7.70
C ASP A 294 -9.78 -0.98 -7.87
N SER A 295 -8.51 -0.60 -7.63
CA SER A 295 -7.35 -1.49 -7.65
C SER A 295 -6.43 -1.18 -6.46
N ASN A 296 -6.40 -2.08 -5.48
CA ASN A 296 -5.50 -1.96 -4.33
C ASN A 296 -4.02 -1.87 -4.74
N PRO A 297 -3.46 -2.78 -5.58
CA PRO A 297 -2.04 -2.72 -5.90
C PRO A 297 -1.65 -1.47 -6.69
N GLU A 298 -2.49 -0.95 -7.58
CA GLU A 298 -2.18 0.26 -8.34
C GLU A 298 -2.20 1.51 -7.47
N PHE A 299 -3.18 1.62 -6.56
CA PHE A 299 -3.21 2.74 -5.62
C PHE A 299 -2.02 2.71 -4.66
N THR A 300 -1.71 1.56 -4.06
CA THR A 300 -0.52 1.36 -3.23
C THR A 300 0.74 1.77 -3.98
N SER A 301 0.86 1.39 -5.23
CA SER A 301 1.98 1.75 -6.10
C SER A 301 2.11 3.26 -6.31
N SER A 302 1.00 3.97 -6.49
CA SER A 302 1.00 5.42 -6.62
C SER A 302 1.48 6.11 -5.35
N VAL A 303 1.10 5.59 -4.18
CA VAL A 303 1.62 6.08 -2.89
C VAL A 303 3.14 5.82 -2.81
N ILE A 304 3.60 4.61 -3.10
CA ILE A 304 5.02 4.24 -3.07
C ILE A 304 5.86 5.14 -3.98
N VAL A 305 5.39 5.43 -5.19
CA VAL A 305 6.09 6.30 -6.14
C VAL A 305 6.22 7.73 -5.61
N ALA A 306 5.19 8.26 -4.95
CA ALA A 306 5.30 9.56 -4.28
C ALA A 306 6.37 9.55 -3.18
N TYR A 307 6.47 8.48 -2.39
CA TYR A 307 7.50 8.33 -1.37
C TYR A 307 8.88 8.04 -1.95
N ALA A 308 8.99 7.44 -3.14
CA ALA A 308 10.27 7.32 -3.83
C ALA A 308 10.86 8.70 -4.21
N ARG A 309 10.00 9.66 -4.60
CA ARG A 309 10.40 11.07 -4.76
C ARG A 309 10.95 11.66 -3.47
N ALA A 310 10.27 11.42 -2.36
CA ALA A 310 10.74 11.87 -1.04
C ALA A 310 12.08 11.23 -0.67
N ALA A 311 12.25 9.93 -0.88
CA ALA A 311 13.51 9.23 -0.62
C ALA A 311 14.68 9.83 -1.41
N TYR A 312 14.46 10.13 -2.69
CA TYR A 312 15.47 10.80 -3.52
C TYR A 312 15.85 12.18 -2.98
N ARG A 313 14.87 13.02 -2.67
CA ARG A 313 15.10 14.40 -2.18
C ARG A 313 15.83 14.41 -0.85
N LEU A 314 15.38 13.61 0.11
CA LEU A 314 16.02 13.50 1.43
C LEU A 314 17.45 12.94 1.34
N ALA A 315 17.68 11.94 0.47
CA ALA A 315 19.04 11.43 0.22
C ALA A 315 19.95 12.49 -0.41
N LYS A 316 19.42 13.35 -1.32
CA LYS A 316 20.18 14.49 -1.88
C LYS A 316 20.51 15.55 -0.83
N GLU A 317 19.73 15.67 0.22
CA GLU A 317 20.00 16.52 1.38
C GLU A 317 20.98 15.87 2.38
N GLY A 318 21.50 14.68 2.07
CA GLY A 318 22.46 13.96 2.92
C GLY A 318 21.82 13.19 4.07
N GLN A 319 20.49 13.02 4.07
CA GLN A 319 19.82 12.22 5.10
C GLN A 319 20.04 10.73 4.86
N THR A 320 20.22 9.99 5.95
CA THR A 320 20.48 8.55 5.95
C THR A 320 19.62 7.82 7.00
N GLY A 321 19.62 6.49 6.97
CA GLY A 321 18.87 5.66 7.91
C GLY A 321 17.46 5.37 7.43
N CYS A 322 16.58 4.90 8.33
CA CYS A 322 15.21 4.52 8.01
C CYS A 322 14.22 5.65 8.38
N ARG A 323 13.15 5.72 7.62
CA ARG A 323 12.00 6.60 7.83
C ARG A 323 10.72 5.81 7.62
N THR A 324 9.64 6.33 8.16
CA THR A 324 8.27 5.93 7.90
C THR A 324 7.50 7.09 7.29
N VAL A 325 6.22 6.87 6.97
CA VAL A 325 5.34 7.94 6.49
C VAL A 325 5.22 9.11 7.48
N PHE A 326 5.48 8.89 8.77
CA PHE A 326 5.40 9.91 9.82
C PHE A 326 6.55 10.93 9.78
N ASP A 327 7.67 10.56 9.18
CA ASP A 327 8.90 11.35 9.15
C ASP A 327 9.02 12.23 7.89
N ILE A 328 8.05 12.16 6.99
CA ILE A 328 8.11 12.81 5.68
C ILE A 328 7.18 14.01 5.63
N ALA A 329 7.73 15.20 5.46
CA ALA A 329 6.92 16.39 5.24
C ALA A 329 6.19 16.29 3.87
N PRO A 330 4.89 16.67 3.80
CA PRO A 330 4.07 16.49 2.59
C PRO A 330 4.65 17.10 1.32
N ALA A 331 5.39 18.19 1.42
CA ALA A 331 6.01 18.85 0.27
C ALA A 331 7.06 17.97 -0.46
N TYR A 332 7.69 16.99 0.22
CA TYR A 332 8.60 16.04 -0.42
C TYR A 332 7.91 15.08 -1.38
N LEU A 333 6.60 14.84 -1.19
CA LEU A 333 5.82 13.91 -2.00
C LEU A 333 5.36 14.51 -3.34
N SER A 334 5.21 15.84 -3.41
CA SER A 334 4.65 16.52 -4.58
C SER A 334 5.70 16.73 -5.68
N PRO A 335 5.36 16.53 -6.96
CA PRO A 335 6.22 16.95 -8.07
C PRO A 335 6.28 18.47 -8.25
N THR A 336 5.36 19.22 -7.63
CA THR A 336 5.30 20.68 -7.69
C THR A 336 6.25 21.34 -6.70
N THR A 337 6.63 22.58 -6.99
CA THR A 337 7.51 23.36 -6.10
C THR A 337 6.77 23.81 -4.83
N GLY A 338 7.51 24.14 -3.77
CA GLY A 338 6.91 24.67 -2.56
C GLY A 338 6.19 26.03 -2.78
N GLU A 339 6.63 26.82 -3.75
CA GLU A 339 5.97 28.06 -4.14
C GLU A 339 4.60 27.78 -4.77
N GLU A 340 4.54 26.86 -5.73
CA GLU A 340 3.29 26.46 -6.38
C GLU A 340 2.32 25.82 -5.39
N LEU A 341 2.82 24.99 -4.45
CA LEU A 341 1.98 24.39 -3.41
C LEU A 341 1.35 25.47 -2.52
N ARG A 342 2.10 26.48 -2.08
CA ARG A 342 1.56 27.60 -1.30
C ARG A 342 0.56 28.44 -2.08
N ALA A 343 0.78 28.60 -3.36
CA ALA A 343 -0.12 29.39 -4.21
C ALA A 343 -1.43 28.69 -4.56
N THR A 344 -1.45 27.36 -4.58
CA THR A 344 -2.59 26.59 -5.11
C THR A 344 -3.31 25.73 -4.07
N MET A 345 -2.68 25.43 -2.92
CA MET A 345 -3.23 24.51 -1.92
C MET A 345 -3.35 25.13 -0.51
N LEU A 346 -2.87 26.33 -0.28
CA LEU A 346 -3.11 27.14 0.91
C LEU A 346 -3.99 28.34 0.59
#